data_7f7e5963c44c5517cfd8859f02f798bb
#
_entry.id   7f7e5963c44c5517cfd8859f02f798bb
#
_cell.length_a   1.000
_cell.length_b   1.000
_cell.length_c   1.000
_cell.angle_alpha   90.00
_cell.angle_beta   90.00
_cell.angle_gamma   90.00
#
_symmetry.space_group_name_H-M   'P 1'
#
loop_
_entity.id
_entity.type
_entity.pdbx_description
1 polymer ?
#
loop_
_entity_poly.entity_id
_entity_poly.type
_entity_poly.pdbx_seq_one_letter_code
_entity_poly.pdbx_strand_id
1 'polypeptide(L)'
;MRATYRRLKGTEQFLGFYDVHADCLSGMFRRRKTVADISKAFCCLRRCYPRKRLFVILDNLRNVHDHPRFLALLRQLRIQPVWTPTEASWLNLIEAQFGVLKRFTLTNTDDPNHAARRRRIYAYLRYRHRKLANLRLPLNRIRSFRPIKLDLH
;
A
#
# COMPACT_ATOMS: atom_id res chain seq x y z
N MET A 1 -10.25 -27.30 -21.92
CA MET A 1 -9.93 -25.98 -22.52
C MET A 1 -8.93 -25.23 -21.66
N ARG A 2 -7.72 -24.98 -22.13
CA ARG A 2 -6.73 -24.17 -21.42
C ARG A 2 -7.12 -22.69 -21.59
N ALA A 3 -7.49 -22.02 -20.51
CA ALA A 3 -7.75 -20.59 -20.53
C ALA A 3 -6.46 -19.87 -20.91
N THR A 4 -6.42 -19.27 -22.08
CA THR A 4 -5.30 -18.47 -22.57
C THR A 4 -5.28 -17.17 -21.77
N TYR A 5 -4.38 -17.08 -20.81
CA TYR A 5 -4.20 -15.88 -19.99
C TYR A 5 -3.62 -14.78 -20.86
N ARG A 6 -4.43 -13.87 -21.38
CA ARG A 6 -3.95 -12.65 -22.03
C ARG A 6 -3.34 -11.76 -20.95
N ARG A 7 -2.02 -11.69 -20.92
CA ARG A 7 -1.31 -10.70 -20.10
C ARG A 7 -1.71 -9.31 -20.61
N LEU A 8 -2.39 -8.54 -19.77
CA LEU A 8 -2.60 -7.11 -20.01
C LEU A 8 -1.24 -6.45 -20.27
N LYS A 9 -1.16 -5.55 -21.25
CA LYS A 9 0.09 -4.85 -21.62
C LYS A 9 0.67 -4.16 -20.37
N GLY A 10 1.84 -4.65 -19.91
CA GLY A 10 2.59 -4.11 -18.80
C GLY A 10 2.16 -4.66 -17.42
N THR A 11 2.97 -4.37 -16.43
CA THR A 11 2.72 -4.70 -15.02
C THR A 11 2.52 -3.42 -14.22
N GLU A 12 1.56 -3.42 -13.29
CA GLU A 12 1.41 -2.37 -12.29
C GLU A 12 1.78 -2.94 -10.92
N GLN A 13 2.47 -2.12 -10.14
CA GLN A 13 2.87 -2.43 -8.78
C GLN A 13 1.92 -1.72 -7.81
N PHE A 14 1.41 -2.45 -6.83
CA PHE A 14 0.67 -1.86 -5.72
C PHE A 14 1.62 -1.64 -4.55
N LEU A 15 1.92 -0.37 -4.24
CA LEU A 15 2.70 0.02 -3.08
C LEU A 15 1.75 0.19 -1.90
N GLY A 16 1.73 -0.78 -1.00
CA GLY A 16 0.81 -0.81 0.13
C GLY A 16 1.46 -0.37 1.43
N PHE A 17 0.63 0.20 2.32
CA PHE A 17 0.94 0.49 3.72
C PHE A 17 -0.16 -0.11 4.59
N TYR A 18 0.25 -0.79 5.64
CA TYR A 18 -0.65 -1.35 6.62
C TYR A 18 -0.43 -0.71 7.99
N ASP A 19 -1.42 0.06 8.44
CA ASP A 19 -1.45 0.59 9.80
C ASP A 19 -1.98 -0.50 10.74
N VAL A 20 -1.07 -1.05 11.54
CA VAL A 20 -1.36 -2.16 12.45
C VAL A 20 -2.35 -1.74 13.54
N HIS A 21 -2.24 -0.51 14.05
CA HIS A 21 -3.12 -0.01 15.12
C HIS A 21 -4.54 0.28 14.63
N ALA A 22 -4.64 0.80 13.40
CA ALA A 22 -5.93 1.09 12.80
C ALA A 22 -6.51 -0.10 12.02
N ASP A 23 -5.76 -1.19 11.84
CA ASP A 23 -6.09 -2.31 10.94
C ASP A 23 -6.47 -1.80 9.54
N CYS A 24 -5.70 -0.84 9.02
CA CYS A 24 -6.02 -0.13 7.80
C CYS A 24 -4.97 -0.39 6.73
N LEU A 25 -5.37 -1.09 5.66
CA LEU A 25 -4.56 -1.27 4.46
C LEU A 25 -4.86 -0.13 3.49
N SER A 26 -3.82 0.58 3.08
CA SER A 26 -3.86 1.64 2.08
C SER A 26 -2.74 1.46 1.07
N GLY A 27 -2.77 2.20 -0.03
CA GLY A 27 -1.69 2.14 -1.01
C GLY A 27 -2.02 2.83 -2.32
N MET A 28 -1.07 2.77 -3.23
CA MET A 28 -1.17 3.38 -4.55
C MET A 28 -0.55 2.51 -5.63
N PHE A 29 -1.04 2.66 -6.85
CA PHE A 29 -0.49 1.99 -8.02
C PHE A 29 0.64 2.80 -8.63
N ARG A 30 1.70 2.11 -9.05
CA ARG A 30 2.84 2.64 -9.81
C ARG A 30 3.23 1.65 -10.91
N ARG A 31 3.79 2.17 -11.99
CA ARG A 31 4.30 1.31 -13.06
C ARG A 31 5.56 0.56 -12.67
N ARG A 32 6.38 1.15 -11.80
CA ARG A 32 7.67 0.61 -11.35
C ARG A 32 7.82 0.76 -9.85
N LYS A 33 8.80 0.04 -9.29
CA LYS A 33 9.25 0.17 -7.89
C LYS A 33 10.60 0.91 -7.87
N THR A 34 10.65 2.11 -8.45
CA THR A 34 11.86 2.92 -8.40
C THR A 34 11.99 3.65 -7.06
N VAL A 35 13.19 4.12 -6.74
CA VAL A 35 13.41 4.99 -5.58
C VAL A 35 12.45 6.18 -5.58
N ALA A 36 12.25 6.81 -6.76
CA ALA A 36 11.33 7.94 -6.91
C ALA A 36 9.87 7.56 -6.63
N ASP A 37 9.40 6.39 -7.12
CA ASP A 37 8.03 5.94 -6.88
C ASP A 37 7.78 5.63 -5.40
N ILE A 38 8.72 4.96 -4.76
CA ILE A 38 8.65 4.64 -3.34
C ILE A 38 8.74 5.93 -2.51
N SER A 39 9.60 6.85 -2.86
CA SER A 39 9.70 8.16 -2.21
C SER A 39 8.37 8.93 -2.25
N LYS A 40 7.69 8.94 -3.40
CA LYS A 40 6.34 9.54 -3.52
C LYS A 40 5.33 8.87 -2.59
N ALA A 41 5.38 7.53 -2.48
CA ALA A 41 4.49 6.80 -1.58
C ALA A 41 4.73 7.20 -0.11
N PHE A 42 5.98 7.35 0.32
CA PHE A 42 6.32 7.79 1.68
C PHE A 42 5.94 9.25 1.96
N CYS A 43 6.06 10.14 0.97
CA CYS A 43 5.53 11.51 1.08
C CYS A 43 4.00 11.50 1.29
N CYS A 44 3.28 10.65 0.57
CA CYS A 44 1.83 10.48 0.79
C CYS A 44 1.52 9.91 2.18
N LEU A 45 2.27 8.90 2.62
CA LEU A 45 2.13 8.36 3.97
C LEU A 45 2.30 9.47 5.04
N ARG A 46 3.34 10.30 4.94
CA ARG A 46 3.56 11.41 5.86
C ARG A 46 2.40 12.40 5.87
N ARG A 47 1.82 12.72 4.70
CA ARG A 47 0.64 13.60 4.62
C ARG A 47 -0.58 13.02 5.33
N CYS A 48 -0.74 11.71 5.33
CA CYS A 48 -1.81 11.03 6.06
C CYS A 48 -1.64 11.11 7.57
N TYR A 49 -0.40 11.15 8.05
CA TYR A 49 -0.05 11.17 9.47
C TYR A 49 0.87 12.36 9.83
N PRO A 50 0.44 13.61 9.62
CA PRO A 50 1.34 14.79 9.65
C PRO A 50 2.01 15.01 11.00
N ARG A 51 1.35 14.63 12.10
CA ARG A 51 1.82 14.87 13.49
C ARG A 51 2.22 13.60 14.23
N LYS A 52 2.12 12.42 13.61
CA LYS A 52 2.46 11.14 14.27
C LYS A 52 3.94 10.83 14.13
N ARG A 53 4.52 10.21 15.16
CA ARG A 53 5.78 9.47 14.99
C ARG A 53 5.48 8.23 14.16
N LEU A 54 6.23 8.03 13.09
CA LEU A 54 6.02 6.89 12.20
C LEU A 54 7.23 5.96 12.31
N PHE A 55 6.95 4.73 12.71
CA PHE A 55 7.84 3.59 12.60
C PHE A 55 7.33 2.75 11.45
N VAL A 56 8.14 2.53 10.44
CA VAL A 56 7.73 1.76 9.26
C VAL A 56 8.59 0.53 9.14
N ILE A 57 7.95 -0.63 9.27
CA ILE A 57 8.60 -1.92 9.06
C ILE A 57 8.80 -2.12 7.57
N LEU A 58 10.01 -2.38 7.16
CA LEU A 58 10.43 -2.53 5.76
C LEU A 58 11.14 -3.86 5.58
N ASP A 59 10.84 -4.54 4.47
CA ASP A 59 11.62 -5.67 4.02
C ASP A 59 12.98 -5.22 3.45
N ASN A 60 13.90 -6.16 3.32
CA ASN A 60 15.25 -5.91 2.82
C ASN A 60 15.29 -5.75 1.28
N LEU A 61 14.49 -4.85 0.72
CA LEU A 61 14.58 -4.51 -0.71
C LEU A 61 15.84 -3.64 -0.94
N ARG A 62 17.01 -4.28 -0.91
CA ARG A 62 18.35 -3.64 -0.89
C ARG A 62 18.51 -2.53 -1.92
N ASN A 63 18.10 -2.76 -3.17
CA ASN A 63 18.29 -1.80 -4.26
C ASN A 63 17.54 -0.47 -4.09
N VAL A 64 16.57 -0.40 -3.20
CA VAL A 64 15.77 0.80 -2.96
C VAL A 64 15.92 1.30 -1.54
N HIS A 65 15.81 0.40 -0.57
CA HIS A 65 15.77 0.76 0.84
C HIS A 65 17.14 1.22 1.36
N ASP A 66 18.24 0.73 0.80
CA ASP A 66 19.61 1.15 1.12
C ASP A 66 20.06 2.38 0.31
N HIS A 67 19.22 2.89 -0.59
CA HIS A 67 19.61 4.01 -1.45
C HIS A 67 19.74 5.31 -0.65
N PRO A 68 20.89 6.04 -0.72
CA PRO A 68 21.14 7.23 0.10
C PRO A 68 20.05 8.30 0.01
N ARG A 69 19.49 8.53 -1.19
CA ARG A 69 18.40 9.49 -1.41
C ARG A 69 17.12 9.09 -0.67
N PHE A 70 16.82 7.79 -0.60
CA PHE A 70 15.65 7.30 0.12
C PHE A 70 15.85 7.45 1.64
N LEU A 71 17.02 7.10 2.15
CA LEU A 71 17.34 7.26 3.57
C LEU A 71 17.33 8.75 4.00
N ALA A 72 17.85 9.65 3.17
CA ALA A 72 17.76 11.08 3.40
C ALA A 72 16.31 11.57 3.45
N LEU A 73 15.46 11.09 2.54
CA LEU A 73 14.03 11.41 2.55
C LEU A 73 13.34 10.94 3.82
N LEU A 74 13.60 9.71 4.29
CA LEU A 74 13.01 9.21 5.54
C LEU A 74 13.34 10.11 6.73
N ARG A 75 14.58 10.61 6.81
CA ARG A 75 15.00 11.57 7.84
C ARG A 75 14.21 12.88 7.72
N GLN A 76 14.10 13.46 6.52
CA GLN A 76 13.30 14.67 6.26
C GLN A 76 11.83 14.48 6.66
N LEU A 77 11.26 13.33 6.34
CA LEU A 77 9.88 13.00 6.66
C LEU A 77 9.70 12.60 8.14
N ARG A 78 10.77 12.54 8.93
CA ARG A 78 10.74 12.06 10.32
C ARG A 78 10.07 10.68 10.44
N ILE A 79 10.42 9.79 9.52
CA ILE A 79 9.99 8.39 9.51
C ILE A 79 11.16 7.54 9.94
N GLN A 80 10.94 6.70 10.96
CA GLN A 80 11.94 5.77 11.45
C GLN A 80 11.75 4.42 10.77
N PRO A 81 12.68 3.96 9.92
CA PRO A 81 12.61 2.63 9.36
C PRO A 81 12.96 1.58 10.42
N VAL A 82 12.26 0.46 10.36
CA VAL A 82 12.54 -0.75 11.15
C VAL A 82 12.74 -1.88 10.13
N TRP A 83 13.97 -2.36 10.04
CA TRP A 83 14.31 -3.40 9.07
C TRP A 83 13.93 -4.77 9.59
N THR A 84 13.27 -5.58 8.77
CA THR A 84 13.08 -7.00 9.10
C THR A 84 14.42 -7.74 8.99
N PRO A 85 14.71 -8.67 9.91
CA PRO A 85 15.86 -9.56 9.75
C PRO A 85 15.80 -10.31 8.43
N THR A 86 16.97 -10.69 7.90
CA THR A 86 17.05 -11.57 6.74
C THR A 86 16.29 -12.86 7.05
N GLU A 87 15.48 -13.33 6.10
CA GLU A 87 14.66 -14.55 6.23
C GLU A 87 13.51 -14.48 7.26
N ALA A 88 13.19 -13.31 7.76
CA ALA A 88 12.08 -13.11 8.70
C ALA A 88 10.89 -12.35 8.07
N SER A 89 10.55 -12.65 6.83
CA SER A 89 9.44 -12.00 6.10
C SER A 89 8.09 -12.20 6.80
N TRP A 90 7.89 -13.29 7.57
CA TRP A 90 6.68 -13.53 8.36
C TRP A 90 6.40 -12.46 9.43
N LEU A 91 7.40 -11.69 9.84
CA LEU A 91 7.21 -10.54 10.72
C LEU A 91 6.54 -9.36 10.01
N ASN A 92 6.49 -9.39 8.68
CA ASN A 92 5.86 -8.35 7.90
C ASN A 92 4.36 -8.63 7.73
N LEU A 93 3.55 -8.12 8.66
CA LEU A 93 2.09 -8.34 8.71
C LEU A 93 1.36 -7.91 7.43
N ILE A 94 1.96 -7.06 6.60
CA ILE A 94 1.35 -6.62 5.35
C ILE A 94 1.22 -7.75 4.32
N GLU A 95 2.06 -8.77 4.37
CA GLU A 95 1.98 -9.91 3.45
C GLU A 95 0.67 -10.66 3.59
N ALA A 96 0.23 -10.89 4.84
CA ALA A 96 -1.06 -11.48 5.12
C ALA A 96 -2.21 -10.63 4.53
N GLN A 97 -2.08 -9.29 4.61
CA GLN A 97 -3.07 -8.37 4.06
C GLN A 97 -3.11 -8.41 2.53
N PHE A 98 -1.97 -8.57 1.88
CA PHE A 98 -1.92 -8.77 0.42
C PHE A 98 -2.53 -10.11 0.00
N GLY A 99 -2.37 -11.16 0.77
CA GLY A 99 -3.04 -12.44 0.54
C GLY A 99 -4.56 -12.31 0.54
N VAL A 100 -5.11 -11.63 1.54
CA VAL A 100 -6.54 -11.33 1.63
C VAL A 100 -6.99 -10.44 0.47
N LEU A 101 -6.28 -9.35 0.19
CA LEU A 101 -6.57 -8.45 -0.93
C LEU A 101 -6.63 -9.22 -2.25
N LYS A 102 -5.62 -10.04 -2.55
CA LYS A 102 -5.57 -10.86 -3.75
C LYS A 102 -6.78 -11.79 -3.87
N ARG A 103 -7.14 -12.46 -2.80
CA ARG A 103 -8.27 -13.39 -2.76
C ARG A 103 -9.58 -12.70 -3.13
N PHE A 104 -9.85 -11.52 -2.58
CA PHE A 104 -11.11 -10.81 -2.79
C PHE A 104 -11.16 -9.97 -4.05
N THR A 105 -10.03 -9.63 -4.66
CA THR A 105 -10.01 -8.68 -5.78
C THR A 105 -9.42 -9.21 -7.07
N LEU A 106 -8.60 -10.27 -7.02
CA LEU A 106 -7.87 -10.75 -8.19
C LEU A 106 -8.17 -12.23 -8.53
N THR A 107 -8.64 -13.03 -7.57
CA THR A 107 -8.94 -14.43 -7.82
C THR A 107 -10.22 -14.53 -8.63
N ASN A 108 -10.20 -15.33 -9.69
CA ASN A 108 -11.34 -15.56 -10.59
C ASN A 108 -11.90 -14.28 -11.23
N THR A 109 -11.04 -13.29 -11.49
CA THR A 109 -11.45 -12.03 -12.15
C THR A 109 -10.75 -11.86 -13.47
N ASP A 110 -11.53 -11.54 -14.50
CA ASP A 110 -11.02 -11.18 -15.82
C ASP A 110 -11.19 -9.67 -16.04
N ASP A 111 -10.24 -8.92 -15.49
CA ASP A 111 -10.28 -7.47 -15.63
C ASP A 111 -9.88 -7.06 -17.03
N PRO A 112 -10.71 -6.30 -17.75
CA PRO A 112 -10.44 -5.91 -19.14
C PRO A 112 -9.20 -4.99 -19.28
N ASN A 113 -8.86 -4.26 -18.22
CA ASN A 113 -7.70 -3.36 -18.20
C ASN A 113 -7.25 -3.01 -16.76
N HIS A 114 -6.10 -2.36 -16.66
CA HIS A 114 -5.54 -1.93 -15.36
C HIS A 114 -6.46 -0.94 -14.63
N ALA A 115 -7.21 -0.10 -15.32
CA ALA A 115 -8.11 0.85 -14.67
C ALA A 115 -9.28 0.14 -13.97
N ALA A 116 -9.84 -0.91 -14.57
CA ALA A 116 -10.87 -1.74 -13.94
C ALA A 116 -10.33 -2.43 -12.68
N ARG A 117 -9.12 -3.01 -12.77
CA ARG A 117 -8.43 -3.63 -11.63
C ARG A 117 -8.20 -2.63 -10.50
N ARG A 118 -7.69 -1.44 -10.78
CA ARG A 118 -7.48 -0.40 -9.78
C ARG A 118 -8.80 0.00 -9.10
N ARG A 119 -9.88 0.22 -9.87
CA ARG A 119 -11.20 0.53 -9.31
C ARG A 119 -11.69 -0.55 -8.35
N ARG A 120 -11.54 -1.83 -8.71
CA ARG A 120 -11.93 -2.97 -7.87
C ARG A 120 -11.14 -3.00 -6.56
N ILE A 121 -9.83 -2.87 -6.63
CA ILE A 121 -8.98 -2.86 -5.44
C ILE A 121 -9.32 -1.68 -4.52
N TYR A 122 -9.47 -0.47 -5.07
CA TYR A 122 -9.86 0.69 -4.25
C TYR A 122 -11.29 0.57 -3.70
N ALA A 123 -12.21 -0.04 -4.43
CA ALA A 123 -13.55 -0.31 -3.92
C ALA A 123 -13.52 -1.27 -2.71
N TYR A 124 -12.72 -2.34 -2.81
CA TYR A 124 -12.52 -3.27 -1.70
C TYR A 124 -11.88 -2.59 -0.47
N LEU A 125 -10.84 -1.78 -0.67
CA LEU A 125 -10.21 -1.06 0.43
C LEU A 125 -11.20 -0.12 1.13
N ARG A 126 -12.02 0.61 0.37
CA ARG A 126 -13.09 1.46 0.94
C ARG A 126 -14.15 0.66 1.70
N TYR A 127 -14.56 -0.49 1.16
CA TYR A 127 -15.51 -1.39 1.83
C TYR A 127 -14.94 -1.88 3.16
N ARG A 128 -13.69 -2.37 3.15
CA ARG A 128 -13.00 -2.85 4.35
C ARG A 128 -12.90 -1.77 5.41
N HIS A 129 -12.49 -0.55 5.05
CA HIS A 129 -12.40 0.57 5.99
C HIS A 129 -13.76 0.90 6.62
N ARG A 130 -14.82 0.93 5.82
CA ARG A 130 -16.19 1.17 6.34
C ARG A 130 -16.65 0.07 7.29
N LYS A 131 -16.42 -1.19 6.95
CA LYS A 131 -16.78 -2.32 7.82
C LYS A 131 -16.07 -2.24 9.16
N LEU A 132 -14.79 -1.94 9.17
CA LEU A 132 -14.00 -1.79 10.40
C LEU A 132 -14.46 -0.58 11.23
N ALA A 133 -14.80 0.54 10.59
CA ALA A 133 -15.35 1.70 11.27
C ALA A 133 -16.67 1.38 11.96
N ASN A 134 -17.55 0.60 11.33
CA ASN A 134 -18.83 0.19 11.91
C ASN A 134 -18.69 -0.82 13.06
N LEU A 135 -17.61 -1.63 13.06
CA LEU A 135 -17.33 -2.60 14.13
C LEU A 135 -16.71 -1.97 15.38
N ARG A 136 -16.08 -0.82 15.24
CA ARG A 136 -15.46 -0.05 16.33
C ARG A 136 -16.40 1.05 16.79
N LEU A 137 -17.39 0.72 17.63
CA LEU A 137 -18.28 1.67 18.31
C LEU A 137 -17.51 2.56 19.30
N PRO A 138 -17.95 3.79 19.64
CA PRO A 138 -18.10 5.01 18.85
C PRO A 138 -16.78 5.76 18.82
N LEU A 139 -16.01 5.68 17.80
CA LEU A 139 -14.79 6.43 17.67
C LEU A 139 -15.05 7.75 16.92
N ASN A 140 -15.30 8.78 17.68
CA ASN A 140 -15.18 10.19 17.28
C ASN A 140 -13.77 10.53 16.79
N ARG A 141 -13.26 9.96 15.74
CA ARG A 141 -12.07 10.40 14.98
C ARG A 141 -11.54 9.34 14.01
N ILE A 142 -12.36 8.90 13.08
CA ILE A 142 -11.79 8.43 11.84
C ILE A 142 -11.92 9.56 10.85
N ARG A 143 -10.88 10.38 10.75
CA ARG A 143 -10.76 11.27 9.60
C ARG A 143 -10.74 10.37 8.38
N SER A 144 -11.82 10.44 7.60
CA SER A 144 -11.94 9.79 6.31
C SER A 144 -10.63 9.96 5.53
N PHE A 145 -10.02 8.86 5.17
CA PHE A 145 -8.96 8.83 4.19
C PHE A 145 -9.61 9.34 2.89
N ARG A 146 -9.50 10.62 2.62
CA ARG A 146 -9.90 11.15 1.31
C ARG A 146 -8.94 10.51 0.31
N PRO A 147 -9.44 9.78 -0.69
CA PRO A 147 -8.57 9.37 -1.78
C PRO A 147 -7.94 10.65 -2.32
N ILE A 148 -6.62 10.71 -2.31
CA ILE A 148 -5.89 11.79 -2.94
C ILE A 148 -6.32 11.75 -4.40
N LYS A 149 -7.05 12.78 -4.87
CA LYS A 149 -7.21 13.02 -6.29
C LYS A 149 -5.80 13.18 -6.83
N LEU A 150 -5.31 12.18 -7.51
CA LEU A 150 -4.12 12.30 -8.31
C LEU A 150 -4.58 13.05 -9.56
N ASP A 151 -4.32 14.35 -9.61
CA ASP A 151 -4.33 15.09 -10.85
C ASP A 151 -3.22 14.49 -11.72
N LEU A 152 -3.67 13.72 -12.70
CA LEU A 152 -2.84 13.17 -13.74
C LEU A 152 -2.65 14.28 -14.78
N HIS A 153 -1.59 15.07 -14.63
CA HIS A 153 -0.99 15.80 -15.74
C HIS A 153 0.24 15.04 -16.22
#